data_841e72c36b54a8bb8e4825ceaff86f88
#
_entry.id   841e72c36b54a8bb8e4825ceaff86f88
#
_cell.length_a   1.000
_cell.length_b   1.000
_cell.length_c   1.000
_cell.angle_alpha   90.00
_cell.angle_beta   90.00
_cell.angle_gamma   90.00
#
_symmetry.space_group_name_H-M   'P 1'
#
loop_
_entity.id
_entity.type
_entity.pdbx_description
1 polymer ?
#
loop_
_entity_poly.entity_id
_entity_poly.type
_entity_poly.pdbx_seq_one_letter_code
_entity_poly.pdbx_strand_id
1 'polypeptide(L)'
;LRDPSAPTHFELLLRMIDETGEEVGPGRFLSAAVRYQLMPAVDRWVVQEAVRVLKPHAALLANRPVAFTVNVSGQSLGDEGFEDFVVDQISKSGINPRVFCFELTESAAIANLARAEKVMKHLRDLGCSIALDDFGTGLSSLAYLRALPIDMLKIDGSFVKDILRDPRAESMVQAMAQLAPTVP
;
A
#
# COMPACT_ATOMS: atom_id res chain seq x y z
N LEU A 1 -2.67 14.92 -16.99
CA LEU A 1 -3.95 15.53 -16.63
C LEU A 1 -4.67 14.58 -15.68
N ARG A 2 -4.98 15.06 -14.48
CA ARG A 2 -5.66 14.23 -13.47
C ARG A 2 -7.10 14.01 -13.92
N ASP A 3 -7.54 12.76 -13.98
CA ASP A 3 -8.95 12.44 -14.21
C ASP A 3 -9.76 12.97 -13.02
N PRO A 4 -10.75 13.85 -13.23
CA PRO A 4 -11.57 14.40 -12.14
C PRO A 4 -12.41 13.35 -11.42
N SER A 5 -12.64 12.18 -12.02
CA SER A 5 -13.38 11.05 -11.46
C SER A 5 -12.50 10.12 -10.63
N ALA A 6 -11.17 10.20 -10.77
CA ALA A 6 -10.25 9.39 -10.01
C ALA A 6 -10.28 9.75 -8.51
N PRO A 7 -10.20 8.78 -7.61
CA PRO A 7 -10.20 9.04 -6.18
C PRO A 7 -8.99 9.88 -5.75
N THR A 8 -9.20 10.75 -4.77
CA THR A 8 -8.09 11.43 -4.10
C THR A 8 -7.49 10.47 -3.09
N HIS A 9 -6.20 10.18 -3.22
CA HIS A 9 -5.47 9.29 -2.33
C HIS A 9 -4.81 10.07 -1.18
N PHE A 10 -4.95 9.53 0.03
CA PHE A 10 -4.28 9.99 1.24
C PHE A 10 -3.50 8.81 1.82
N GLU A 11 -2.21 8.98 2.02
CA GLU A 11 -1.39 7.96 2.66
C GLU A 11 -1.43 8.11 4.19
N LEU A 12 -1.67 7.00 4.89
CA LEU A 12 -1.66 6.94 6.34
C LEU A 12 -0.22 6.69 6.82
N LEU A 13 0.39 7.72 7.36
CA LEU A 13 1.79 7.68 7.79
C LEU A 13 1.88 7.53 9.30
N LEU A 14 2.49 6.43 9.76
CA LEU A 14 2.70 6.12 11.16
C LEU A 14 3.71 7.08 11.81
N ARG A 15 3.43 7.49 13.04
CA ARG A 15 4.36 8.18 13.93
C ARG A 15 4.35 7.49 15.28
N MET A 16 5.50 7.39 15.90
CA MET A 16 5.62 6.87 17.26
C MET A 16 5.80 8.05 18.22
N ILE A 17 5.15 8.01 19.37
CA ILE A 17 5.44 8.94 20.45
C ILE A 17 6.32 8.20 21.46
N ASP A 18 7.46 8.77 21.79
CA ASP A 18 8.39 8.17 22.75
C ASP A 18 7.98 8.46 24.22
N GLU A 19 8.77 7.94 25.16
CA GLU A 19 8.51 8.10 26.60
C GLU A 19 8.55 9.56 27.07
N THR A 20 9.20 10.44 26.30
CA THR A 20 9.27 11.89 26.59
C THR A 20 8.11 12.66 26.01
N GLY A 21 7.27 12.02 25.19
CA GLY A 21 6.18 12.64 24.45
C GLY A 21 6.61 13.26 23.13
N GLU A 22 7.83 12.99 22.67
CA GLU A 22 8.32 13.47 21.38
C GLU A 22 7.90 12.54 20.23
N GLU A 23 7.62 13.15 19.06
CA GLU A 23 7.28 12.42 17.84
C GLU A 23 8.54 11.83 17.20
N VAL A 24 8.53 10.50 16.99
CA VAL A 24 9.58 9.75 16.33
C VAL A 24 9.12 9.29 14.96
N GLY A 25 9.84 9.72 13.93
CA GLY A 25 9.56 9.35 12.53
C GLY A 25 9.83 7.87 12.24
N PRO A 26 9.18 7.30 11.20
CA PRO A 26 9.21 5.87 10.88
C PRO A 26 10.62 5.33 10.65
N GLY A 27 11.51 6.07 10.01
CA GLY A 27 12.89 5.62 9.74
C GLY A 27 13.71 5.27 11.00
N ARG A 28 13.31 5.76 12.18
CA ARG A 28 14.03 5.48 13.43
C ARG A 28 13.56 4.20 14.13
N PHE A 29 12.27 3.83 14.02
CA PHE A 29 11.74 2.69 14.77
C PHE A 29 11.33 1.51 13.88
N LEU A 30 10.97 1.72 12.61
CA LEU A 30 10.55 0.62 11.72
C LEU A 30 11.67 -0.38 11.49
N SER A 31 12.93 0.06 11.38
CA SER A 31 14.08 -0.85 11.25
C SER A 31 14.20 -1.80 12.43
N ALA A 32 13.96 -1.30 13.65
CA ALA A 32 13.90 -2.13 14.86
C ALA A 32 12.68 -3.05 14.84
N ALA A 33 11.50 -2.55 14.47
CA ALA A 33 10.29 -3.35 14.35
C ALA A 33 10.46 -4.52 13.36
N VAL A 34 11.08 -4.28 12.20
CA VAL A 34 11.43 -5.33 11.23
C VAL A 34 12.39 -6.35 11.86
N ARG A 35 13.48 -5.88 12.50
CA ARG A 35 14.49 -6.74 13.11
C ARG A 35 13.93 -7.67 14.19
N TYR A 36 12.99 -7.16 14.97
CA TYR A 36 12.37 -7.91 16.07
C TYR A 36 11.05 -8.58 15.67
N GLN A 37 10.73 -8.61 14.37
CA GLN A 37 9.52 -9.21 13.81
C GLN A 37 8.21 -8.69 14.42
N LEU A 38 8.17 -7.41 14.72
CA LEU A 38 7.01 -6.72 15.30
C LEU A 38 6.06 -6.14 14.24
N MET A 39 6.46 -6.15 12.98
CA MET A 39 5.66 -5.54 11.90
C MET A 39 4.24 -6.08 11.81
N PRO A 40 3.95 -7.39 11.98
CA PRO A 40 2.58 -7.88 11.95
C PRO A 40 1.69 -7.26 13.05
N ALA A 41 2.25 -6.96 14.22
CA ALA A 41 1.52 -6.28 15.29
C ALA A 41 1.32 -4.78 14.97
N VAL A 42 2.34 -4.14 14.40
CA VAL A 42 2.26 -2.74 13.96
C VAL A 42 1.22 -2.57 12.86
N ASP A 43 1.26 -3.40 11.82
CA ASP A 43 0.34 -3.30 10.69
C ASP A 43 -1.11 -3.59 11.12
N ARG A 44 -1.34 -4.55 12.02
CA ARG A 44 -2.66 -4.77 12.63
C ARG A 44 -3.14 -3.55 13.38
N TRP A 45 -2.28 -2.92 14.17
CA TRP A 45 -2.63 -1.70 14.89
C TRP A 45 -3.00 -0.57 13.92
N VAL A 46 -2.22 -0.39 12.84
CA VAL A 46 -2.51 0.63 11.81
C VAL A 46 -3.88 0.41 11.18
N VAL A 47 -4.22 -0.83 10.81
CA VAL A 47 -5.54 -1.17 10.24
C VAL A 47 -6.66 -0.87 11.25
N GLN A 48 -6.50 -1.26 12.51
CA GLN A 48 -7.49 -0.97 13.55
C GLN A 48 -7.68 0.53 13.74
N GLU A 49 -6.58 1.27 13.79
CA GLU A 49 -6.61 2.73 13.99
C GLU A 49 -7.23 3.43 12.77
N ALA A 50 -6.91 3.01 11.55
CA ALA A 50 -7.55 3.50 10.35
C ALA A 50 -9.08 3.30 10.40
N VAL A 51 -9.52 2.09 10.74
CA VAL A 51 -10.96 1.80 10.91
C VAL A 51 -11.56 2.65 12.02
N ARG A 52 -10.91 2.79 13.18
CA ARG A 52 -11.39 3.59 14.31
C ARG A 52 -11.62 5.05 13.93
N VAL A 53 -10.66 5.64 13.20
CA VAL A 53 -10.71 7.05 12.78
C VAL A 53 -11.72 7.28 11.67
N LEU A 54 -11.82 6.37 10.70
CA LEU A 54 -12.67 6.54 9.53
C LEU A 54 -14.14 6.16 9.79
N LYS A 55 -14.41 5.25 10.71
CA LYS A 55 -15.78 4.75 11.01
C LYS A 55 -16.81 5.84 11.32
N PRO A 56 -16.52 6.88 12.12
CA PRO A 56 -17.48 7.96 12.36
C PRO A 56 -17.86 8.74 11.09
N HIS A 57 -17.05 8.64 10.05
CA HIS A 57 -17.22 9.34 8.78
C HIS A 57 -17.72 8.44 7.64
N ALA A 58 -18.09 7.18 7.92
CA ALA A 58 -18.46 6.20 6.91
C ALA A 58 -19.55 6.69 5.93
N ALA A 59 -20.59 7.33 6.44
CA ALA A 59 -21.68 7.88 5.60
C ALA A 59 -21.18 8.98 4.64
N LEU A 60 -20.27 9.84 5.09
CA LEU A 60 -19.65 10.87 4.26
C LEU A 60 -18.75 10.25 3.19
N LEU A 61 -17.97 9.25 3.56
CA LEU A 61 -16.99 8.58 2.70
C LEU A 61 -17.66 7.70 1.63
N ALA A 62 -18.86 7.18 1.89
CA ALA A 62 -19.58 6.30 0.97
C ALA A 62 -19.79 6.91 -0.43
N ASN A 63 -19.93 8.23 -0.51
CA ASN A 63 -20.25 8.96 -1.74
C ASN A 63 -19.09 9.87 -2.21
N ARG A 64 -17.90 9.73 -1.64
CA ARG A 64 -16.75 10.53 -2.05
C ARG A 64 -15.69 9.67 -2.73
N PRO A 65 -15.09 10.14 -3.84
CA PRO A 65 -13.97 9.46 -4.49
C PRO A 65 -12.68 9.72 -3.70
N VAL A 66 -12.53 9.06 -2.56
CA VAL A 66 -11.34 9.13 -1.71
C VAL A 66 -10.86 7.73 -1.36
N ALA A 67 -9.56 7.55 -1.26
CA ALA A 67 -8.93 6.33 -0.80
C ALA A 67 -7.83 6.66 0.21
N PHE A 68 -7.75 5.86 1.28
CA PHE A 68 -6.72 5.94 2.29
C PHE A 68 -5.78 4.75 2.12
N THR A 69 -4.53 5.05 1.85
CA THR A 69 -3.50 4.04 1.62
C THR A 69 -2.90 3.59 2.94
N VAL A 70 -2.89 2.28 3.16
CA VAL A 70 -2.32 1.59 4.31
C VAL A 70 -1.14 0.76 3.84
N ASN A 71 0.05 1.06 4.35
CA ASN A 71 1.26 0.29 4.08
C ASN A 71 1.19 -1.07 4.78
N VAL A 72 1.56 -2.14 4.06
CA VAL A 72 1.63 -3.51 4.58
C VAL A 72 3.04 -4.04 4.40
N SER A 73 3.62 -4.54 5.48
CA SER A 73 4.98 -5.10 5.47
C SER A 73 5.03 -6.52 4.89
N GLY A 74 6.20 -6.90 4.37
CA GLY A 74 6.44 -8.28 3.93
C GLY A 74 6.30 -9.32 5.05
N GLN A 75 6.55 -8.93 6.31
CA GLN A 75 6.34 -9.82 7.48
C GLN A 75 4.86 -10.10 7.70
N SER A 76 4.00 -9.10 7.51
CA SER A 76 2.55 -9.27 7.62
C SER A 76 1.98 -10.13 6.51
N LEU A 77 2.55 -10.08 5.30
CA LEU A 77 2.20 -11.02 4.24
C LEU A 77 2.49 -12.47 4.61
N GLY A 78 3.59 -12.72 5.34
CA GLY A 78 3.96 -14.05 5.82
C GLY A 78 3.13 -14.55 7.02
N ASP A 79 2.41 -13.67 7.70
CA ASP A 79 1.58 -14.00 8.87
C ASP A 79 0.23 -14.59 8.41
N GLU A 80 -0.04 -15.85 8.77
CA GLU A 80 -1.23 -16.57 8.32
C GLU A 80 -2.56 -15.94 8.79
N GLY A 81 -2.56 -15.28 9.95
CA GLY A 81 -3.76 -14.64 10.51
C GLY A 81 -3.96 -13.19 10.11
N PHE A 82 -3.02 -12.57 9.38
CA PHE A 82 -3.12 -11.14 9.04
C PHE A 82 -4.23 -10.85 8.05
N GLU A 83 -4.35 -11.65 7.00
CA GLU A 83 -5.37 -11.53 5.97
C GLU A 83 -6.79 -11.59 6.56
N ASP A 84 -7.06 -12.63 7.34
CA ASP A 84 -8.37 -12.82 7.97
C ASP A 84 -8.70 -11.68 8.93
N PHE A 85 -7.71 -11.20 9.67
CA PHE A 85 -7.84 -10.05 10.54
C PHE A 85 -8.25 -8.78 9.77
N VAL A 86 -7.59 -8.46 8.65
CA VAL A 86 -7.90 -7.27 7.85
C VAL A 86 -9.32 -7.37 7.29
N VAL A 87 -9.68 -8.53 6.71
CA VAL A 87 -11.02 -8.79 6.18
C VAL A 87 -12.08 -8.60 7.27
N ASP A 88 -11.85 -9.15 8.47
CA ASP A 88 -12.76 -9.01 9.61
C ASP A 88 -12.94 -7.55 10.05
N GLN A 89 -11.84 -6.82 10.19
CA GLN A 89 -11.88 -5.41 10.59
C GLN A 89 -12.67 -4.55 9.61
N ILE A 90 -12.42 -4.70 8.31
CA ILE A 90 -13.11 -3.91 7.27
C ILE A 90 -14.58 -4.31 7.17
N SER A 91 -14.88 -5.61 7.12
CA SER A 91 -16.26 -6.10 6.97
C SER A 91 -17.16 -5.68 8.13
N LYS A 92 -16.63 -5.62 9.36
CA LYS A 92 -17.37 -5.19 10.56
C LYS A 92 -17.40 -3.68 10.77
N SER A 93 -16.63 -2.92 10.00
CA SER A 93 -16.51 -1.47 10.18
C SER A 93 -17.75 -0.69 9.77
N GLY A 94 -18.45 -1.17 8.73
CA GLY A 94 -19.49 -0.43 8.01
C GLY A 94 -18.96 0.63 7.05
N ILE A 95 -17.63 0.72 6.88
CA ILE A 95 -16.98 1.59 5.90
C ILE A 95 -17.01 0.89 4.53
N ASN A 96 -17.26 1.64 3.45
CA ASN A 96 -17.13 1.09 2.10
C ASN A 96 -15.68 0.63 1.87
N PRO A 97 -15.40 -0.64 1.54
CA PRO A 97 -14.04 -1.13 1.34
C PRO A 97 -13.23 -0.37 0.28
N ARG A 98 -13.88 0.26 -0.69
CA ARG A 98 -13.24 1.12 -1.71
C ARG A 98 -12.49 2.32 -1.14
N VAL A 99 -12.75 2.66 0.13
CA VAL A 99 -12.03 3.71 0.86
C VAL A 99 -10.62 3.27 1.25
N PHE A 100 -10.34 1.96 1.25
CA PHE A 100 -9.02 1.43 1.60
C PHE A 100 -8.21 1.05 0.35
N CYS A 101 -6.96 1.50 0.33
CA CYS A 101 -5.94 1.04 -0.60
C CYS A 101 -4.82 0.39 0.21
N PHE A 102 -4.51 -0.88 -0.03
CA PHE A 102 -3.40 -1.55 0.62
C PHE A 102 -2.15 -1.48 -0.26
N GLU A 103 -1.05 -1.03 0.32
CA GLU A 103 0.19 -0.78 -0.38
C GLU A 103 1.29 -1.72 0.09
N LEU A 104 1.93 -2.38 -0.86
CA LEU A 104 3.06 -3.27 -0.64
C LEU A 104 4.24 -2.82 -1.49
N THR A 105 5.45 -2.91 -0.94
CA THR A 105 6.64 -2.69 -1.75
C THR A 105 6.84 -3.83 -2.76
N GLU A 106 7.44 -3.52 -3.92
CA GLU A 106 7.81 -4.52 -4.93
C GLU A 106 8.60 -5.68 -4.30
N SER A 107 9.60 -5.36 -3.50
CA SER A 107 10.45 -6.34 -2.84
C SER A 107 9.68 -7.28 -1.91
N ALA A 108 8.70 -6.76 -1.16
CA ALA A 108 7.87 -7.57 -0.27
C ALA A 108 6.96 -8.53 -1.05
N ALA A 109 6.39 -8.07 -2.17
CA ALA A 109 5.53 -8.89 -3.02
C ALA A 109 6.32 -10.02 -3.71
N ILE A 110 7.53 -9.73 -4.22
CA ILE A 110 8.38 -10.72 -4.90
C ILE A 110 8.91 -11.77 -3.91
N ALA A 111 9.27 -11.38 -2.70
CA ALA A 111 9.82 -12.29 -1.69
C ALA A 111 8.88 -13.48 -1.39
N ASN A 112 7.56 -13.29 -1.53
CA ASN A 112 6.57 -14.37 -1.40
C ASN A 112 5.40 -14.13 -2.36
N LEU A 113 5.65 -14.29 -3.65
CA LEU A 113 4.72 -13.94 -4.73
C LEU A 113 3.36 -14.63 -4.61
N ALA A 114 3.36 -15.94 -4.35
CA ALA A 114 2.12 -16.71 -4.23
C ALA A 114 1.24 -16.23 -3.04
N ARG A 115 1.87 -15.87 -1.94
CA ARG A 115 1.15 -15.34 -0.77
C ARG A 115 0.65 -13.91 -1.04
N ALA A 116 1.48 -13.06 -1.66
CA ALA A 116 1.11 -11.72 -2.07
C ALA A 116 -0.11 -11.75 -3.01
N GLU A 117 -0.07 -12.58 -4.06
CA GLU A 117 -1.18 -12.75 -4.99
C GLU A 117 -2.48 -13.13 -4.26
N LYS A 118 -2.40 -14.13 -3.36
CA LYS A 118 -3.56 -14.59 -2.59
C LYS A 118 -4.16 -13.48 -1.75
N VAL A 119 -3.34 -12.79 -0.96
CA VAL A 119 -3.78 -11.71 -0.06
C VAL A 119 -4.36 -10.54 -0.85
N MET A 120 -3.64 -10.09 -1.89
CA MET A 120 -4.10 -9.00 -2.75
C MET A 120 -5.44 -9.31 -3.41
N LYS A 121 -5.61 -10.54 -3.94
CA LYS A 121 -6.86 -10.98 -4.54
C LYS A 121 -8.01 -10.93 -3.54
N HIS A 122 -7.80 -11.44 -2.34
CA HIS A 122 -8.83 -11.46 -1.30
C HIS A 122 -9.26 -10.04 -0.87
N LEU A 123 -8.30 -9.12 -0.73
CA LEU A 123 -8.60 -7.72 -0.41
C LEU A 123 -9.34 -7.02 -1.55
N ARG A 124 -9.00 -7.31 -2.81
CA ARG A 124 -9.74 -6.80 -3.97
C ARG A 124 -11.14 -7.38 -4.07
N ASP A 125 -11.31 -8.67 -3.81
CA ASP A 125 -12.63 -9.32 -3.79
C ASP A 125 -13.54 -8.72 -2.70
N LEU A 126 -12.96 -8.22 -1.61
CA LEU A 126 -13.67 -7.42 -0.60
C LEU A 126 -14.06 -6.02 -1.12
N GLY A 127 -13.37 -5.51 -2.13
CA GLY A 127 -13.59 -4.19 -2.75
C GLY A 127 -12.52 -3.15 -2.44
N CYS A 128 -11.42 -3.53 -1.77
CA CYS A 128 -10.27 -2.65 -1.55
C CYS A 128 -9.43 -2.50 -2.83
N SER A 129 -8.68 -1.42 -2.93
CA SER A 129 -7.66 -1.24 -3.98
C SER A 129 -6.29 -1.72 -3.50
N ILE A 130 -5.43 -2.09 -4.44
CA ILE A 130 -4.06 -2.55 -4.18
C ILE A 130 -3.07 -1.66 -4.92
N ALA A 131 -2.06 -1.17 -4.20
CA ALA A 131 -0.93 -0.44 -4.76
C ALA A 131 0.36 -1.25 -4.61
N LEU A 132 1.21 -1.20 -5.64
CA LEU A 132 2.59 -1.69 -5.58
C LEU A 132 3.53 -0.49 -5.53
N ASP A 133 4.35 -0.39 -4.48
CA ASP A 133 5.27 0.72 -4.24
C ASP A 133 6.73 0.35 -4.51
N ASP A 134 7.58 1.38 -4.59
CA ASP A 134 9.03 1.30 -4.86
C ASP A 134 9.35 0.55 -6.17
N PHE A 135 8.43 0.63 -7.16
CA PHE A 135 8.59 -0.11 -8.40
C PHE A 135 9.83 0.32 -9.19
N GLY A 136 10.58 -0.69 -9.65
CA GLY A 136 11.80 -0.53 -10.43
C GLY A 136 13.10 -0.68 -9.62
N THR A 137 13.02 -0.74 -8.28
CA THR A 137 14.23 -0.92 -7.43
C THR A 137 14.67 -2.38 -7.33
N GLY A 138 13.84 -3.33 -7.77
CA GLY A 138 14.11 -4.76 -7.71
C GLY A 138 14.81 -5.31 -8.97
N LEU A 139 15.35 -6.54 -8.89
CA LEU A 139 15.94 -7.28 -10.00
C LEU A 139 14.83 -7.94 -10.86
N SER A 140 14.02 -7.17 -11.53
CA SER A 140 12.71 -7.61 -11.98
C SER A 140 12.69 -8.24 -13.35
N SER A 141 12.27 -9.49 -13.40
CA SER A 141 11.50 -9.97 -14.53
C SER A 141 10.07 -9.40 -14.40
N LEU A 142 9.62 -8.56 -15.31
CA LEU A 142 8.26 -7.98 -15.34
C LEU A 142 7.13 -9.02 -15.38
N ALA A 143 7.47 -10.30 -15.46
CA ALA A 143 6.53 -11.41 -15.52
C ALA A 143 5.62 -11.50 -14.27
N TYR A 144 6.12 -11.13 -13.09
CA TYR A 144 5.32 -11.20 -11.86
C TYR A 144 4.17 -10.18 -11.83
N LEU A 145 4.31 -9.03 -12.51
CA LEU A 145 3.23 -8.03 -12.59
C LEU A 145 1.95 -8.60 -13.19
N ARG A 146 2.07 -9.59 -14.09
CA ARG A 146 0.89 -10.25 -14.69
C ARG A 146 0.13 -11.12 -13.69
N ALA A 147 0.80 -11.58 -12.64
CA ALA A 147 0.20 -12.41 -11.59
C ALA A 147 -0.43 -11.58 -10.48
N LEU A 148 0.09 -10.38 -10.24
CA LEU A 148 -0.39 -9.53 -9.13
C LEU A 148 -1.63 -8.73 -9.54
N PRO A 149 -2.72 -8.82 -8.78
CA PRO A 149 -3.95 -8.07 -9.05
C PRO A 149 -3.84 -6.65 -8.47
N ILE A 150 -2.98 -5.82 -9.06
CA ILE A 150 -2.73 -4.43 -8.64
C ILE A 150 -3.62 -3.45 -9.40
N ASP A 151 -4.01 -2.36 -8.73
CA ASP A 151 -4.79 -1.26 -9.30
C ASP A 151 -3.93 -0.01 -9.53
N MET A 152 -2.83 0.10 -8.77
CA MET A 152 -1.91 1.24 -8.85
C MET A 152 -0.46 0.78 -8.80
N LEU A 153 0.38 1.42 -9.61
CA LEU A 153 1.83 1.23 -9.62
C LEU A 153 2.50 2.56 -9.25
N LYS A 154 3.29 2.58 -8.18
CA LYS A 154 4.05 3.74 -7.73
C LYS A 154 5.52 3.55 -8.11
N ILE A 155 5.99 4.38 -9.04
CA ILE A 155 7.40 4.36 -9.48
C ILE A 155 8.26 4.99 -8.39
N ASP A 156 9.34 4.31 -8.01
CA ASP A 156 10.26 4.84 -6.99
C ASP A 156 10.82 6.20 -7.36
N GLY A 157 10.90 7.08 -6.38
CA GLY A 157 11.34 8.46 -6.56
C GLY A 157 12.78 8.60 -7.08
N SER A 158 13.64 7.57 -6.95
CA SER A 158 15.00 7.59 -7.50
C SER A 158 15.01 7.72 -9.02
N PHE A 159 14.01 7.14 -9.71
CA PHE A 159 13.88 7.26 -11.17
C PHE A 159 13.37 8.63 -11.62
N VAL A 160 12.64 9.31 -10.76
CA VAL A 160 12.00 10.61 -11.10
C VAL A 160 12.92 11.80 -10.84
N LYS A 161 13.86 11.67 -9.91
CA LYS A 161 14.74 12.79 -9.48
C LYS A 161 15.46 13.48 -10.64
N ASP A 162 15.94 12.71 -11.61
CA ASP A 162 16.74 13.20 -12.71
C ASP A 162 16.01 13.26 -14.06
N ILE A 163 14.68 13.06 -14.05
CA ILE A 163 13.85 12.95 -15.27
C ILE A 163 13.98 14.17 -16.21
N LEU A 164 14.19 15.37 -15.66
CA LEU A 164 14.37 16.61 -16.46
C LEU A 164 15.82 16.82 -16.94
N ARG A 165 16.77 16.00 -16.50
CA ARG A 165 18.19 16.18 -16.76
C ARG A 165 18.83 15.00 -17.50
N ASP A 166 18.23 13.81 -17.37
CA ASP A 166 18.74 12.59 -18.00
C ASP A 166 17.65 11.99 -18.92
N PRO A 167 17.86 12.00 -20.26
CA PRO A 167 16.94 11.39 -21.22
C PRO A 167 16.75 9.88 -21.00
N ARG A 168 17.69 9.19 -20.33
CA ARG A 168 17.54 7.77 -19.99
C ARG A 168 16.54 7.60 -18.85
N ALA A 169 16.59 8.46 -17.83
CA ALA A 169 15.62 8.46 -16.74
C ALA A 169 14.21 8.71 -17.29
N GLU A 170 14.05 9.68 -18.19
CA GLU A 170 12.77 9.93 -18.85
C GLU A 170 12.26 8.70 -19.59
N SER A 171 13.11 8.08 -20.42
CA SER A 171 12.72 6.89 -21.19
C SER A 171 12.34 5.70 -20.28
N MET A 172 13.03 5.51 -19.15
CA MET A 172 12.72 4.47 -18.18
C MET A 172 11.36 4.72 -17.51
N VAL A 173 11.11 5.94 -17.04
CA VAL A 173 9.81 6.28 -16.42
C VAL A 173 8.67 6.13 -17.41
N GLN A 174 8.86 6.54 -18.68
CA GLN A 174 7.86 6.34 -19.73
C GLN A 174 7.57 4.85 -19.97
N ALA A 175 8.59 4.01 -20.03
CA ALA A 175 8.40 2.58 -20.18
C ALA A 175 7.66 1.95 -18.99
N MET A 176 8.03 2.35 -17.75
CA MET A 176 7.35 1.90 -16.53
C MET A 176 5.88 2.35 -16.50
N ALA A 177 5.60 3.59 -16.92
CA ALA A 177 4.23 4.11 -16.97
C ALA A 177 3.33 3.33 -17.95
N GLN A 178 3.91 2.77 -19.03
CA GLN A 178 3.17 1.91 -19.96
C GLN A 178 2.85 0.51 -19.39
N LEU A 179 3.53 0.10 -18.32
CA LEU A 179 3.27 -1.16 -17.63
C LEU A 179 2.17 -1.02 -16.58
N ALA A 180 1.87 0.21 -16.17
CA ALA A 180 0.78 0.44 -15.22
C ALA A 180 -0.51 -0.16 -15.78
N PRO A 181 -1.28 -0.92 -14.97
CA PRO A 181 -2.57 -1.41 -15.41
C PRO A 181 -3.39 -0.21 -15.90
N THR A 182 -3.87 -0.31 -17.11
CA THR A 182 -4.88 0.65 -17.60
C THR A 182 -6.10 0.43 -16.72
N VAL A 183 -6.27 1.30 -15.74
CA VAL A 183 -7.49 1.33 -14.92
C VAL A 183 -8.64 1.61 -15.88
N PRO A 184 -9.65 0.71 -15.93
CA PRO A 184 -10.83 0.95 -16.77
C PRO A 184 -11.66 2.13 -16.25
#